data_756d2c5a5a3ca7cf8d0b6d1000706705
#
_entry.id   756d2c5a5a3ca7cf8d0b6d1000706705
#
_cell.length_a   1.000
_cell.length_b   1.000
_cell.length_c   1.000
_cell.angle_alpha   90.00
_cell.angle_beta   90.00
_cell.angle_gamma   90.00
#
_symmetry.space_group_name_H-M   'P 1'
#
loop_
_entity.id
_entity.type
_entity.pdbx_description
1 polymer ?
#
loop_
_entity_poly.entity_id
_entity_poly.type
_entity_poly.pdbx_seq_one_letter_code
_entity_poly.pdbx_strand_id
1 'polypeptide(L)'
;MNDPAEQTNLALRFVVALLGGRRQEGRARLAYRTVEHIKTLYLLMARYIREEDDIERAGKGVYSPGLRDDAQDARNALFAFIRETPGKQAYLALMEMERAHPAANSRPWMGFHAKTKATLDADFAPWRPSQVKEFNDARVATPANHRELWYFGVERLEDLKHELEHGDESIASILQGTDQETEFRKFIGGWLRGKAGGRYSIPPEEELADAKRPDLRFRGATFDGPVPIELKVADNWTGPHLFERMEVQLAGDYLRDVRSSRGIFLLVYVGTRKSWDLSGGGKAESFEALLAALRQYWSVISSQYPSVEDLAVIGIDLTLRGLDTKTVKAATKARKSAEKDKT
;
A
#
# COMPACT_ATOMS: atom_id res chain seq x y z
N MET A 1 46.83 1.93 9.00
CA MET A 1 46.34 1.76 7.61
C MET A 1 46.30 0.26 7.39
N ASN A 2 45.14 -0.33 7.19
CA ASN A 2 45.02 -1.77 7.02
C ASN A 2 45.53 -2.16 5.64
N ASP A 3 46.32 -3.25 5.60
CA ASP A 3 46.86 -3.83 4.37
C ASP A 3 45.69 -4.18 3.42
N PRO A 4 45.71 -3.78 2.13
CA PRO A 4 44.73 -4.13 1.14
C PRO A 4 44.46 -5.64 1.01
N ALA A 5 45.49 -6.47 1.20
CA ALA A 5 45.36 -7.92 1.20
C ALA A 5 44.57 -8.46 2.40
N GLU A 6 44.75 -7.86 3.58
CA GLU A 6 43.98 -8.18 4.77
C GLU A 6 42.50 -7.81 4.61
N GLN A 7 42.24 -6.65 4.02
CA GLN A 7 40.83 -6.21 3.74
C GLN A 7 40.14 -7.16 2.76
N THR A 8 40.82 -7.57 1.71
CA THR A 8 40.29 -8.54 0.74
C THR A 8 40.01 -9.89 1.39
N ASN A 9 40.93 -10.40 2.21
CA ASN A 9 40.74 -11.68 2.90
C ASN A 9 39.56 -11.63 3.89
N LEU A 10 39.44 -10.51 4.63
CA LEU A 10 38.30 -10.30 5.52
C LEU A 10 36.97 -10.25 4.74
N ALA A 11 36.94 -9.57 3.61
CA ALA A 11 35.76 -9.51 2.75
C ALA A 11 35.36 -10.89 2.21
N LEU A 12 36.31 -11.69 1.76
CA LEU A 12 36.08 -13.07 1.30
C LEU A 12 35.45 -13.92 2.40
N ARG A 13 36.02 -13.90 3.61
CA ARG A 13 35.50 -14.65 4.76
C ARG A 13 34.10 -14.20 5.15
N PHE A 14 33.85 -12.90 5.18
CA PHE A 14 32.56 -12.34 5.52
C PHE A 14 31.48 -12.75 4.54
N VAL A 15 31.78 -12.69 3.24
CA VAL A 15 30.85 -13.08 2.18
C VAL A 15 30.49 -14.56 2.26
N VAL A 16 31.50 -15.43 2.43
CA VAL A 16 31.27 -16.88 2.54
C VAL A 16 30.51 -17.22 3.83
N ALA A 17 30.78 -16.51 4.92
CA ALA A 17 30.01 -16.67 6.17
C ALA A 17 28.54 -16.23 6.03
N LEU A 18 28.29 -15.15 5.27
CA LEU A 18 26.95 -14.59 5.09
C LEU A 18 26.10 -15.38 4.08
N LEU A 19 26.70 -15.79 2.97
CA LEU A 19 25.97 -16.41 1.84
C LEU A 19 26.12 -17.92 1.76
N GLY A 20 27.06 -18.50 2.52
CA GLY A 20 27.40 -19.92 2.50
C GLY A 20 28.32 -20.27 1.33
N GLY A 21 29.09 -21.35 1.50
CA GLY A 21 29.87 -21.94 0.41
C GLY A 21 29.02 -22.90 -0.44
N ARG A 22 29.60 -23.43 -1.54
CA ARG A 22 28.97 -24.32 -2.51
C ARG A 22 28.13 -25.50 -1.92
N ARG A 23 28.43 -25.93 -0.70
CA ARG A 23 27.76 -27.04 -0.04
C ARG A 23 26.48 -26.67 0.74
N GLN A 24 26.15 -25.38 0.79
CA GLN A 24 24.93 -24.89 1.47
C GLN A 24 23.90 -24.35 0.47
N GLU A 25 23.72 -25.03 -0.65
CA GLU A 25 22.68 -24.71 -1.60
C GLU A 25 21.30 -24.66 -0.91
N GLY A 26 20.62 -23.55 -1.02
CA GLY A 26 19.19 -23.44 -0.73
C GLY A 26 18.79 -22.83 0.62
N ARG A 27 19.68 -22.45 1.52
CA ARG A 27 19.31 -21.93 2.85
C ARG A 27 19.68 -20.46 3.15
N ALA A 28 20.01 -19.65 2.14
CA ALA A 28 20.07 -18.21 2.36
C ALA A 28 18.68 -17.70 2.76
N ARG A 29 18.55 -17.30 4.01
CA ARG A 29 17.29 -16.93 4.66
C ARG A 29 16.60 -15.80 3.88
N LEU A 30 15.31 -15.94 3.68
CA LEU A 30 14.39 -15.05 2.95
C LEU A 30 14.50 -13.55 3.29
N ALA A 31 14.96 -13.18 4.49
CA ALA A 31 15.07 -11.80 4.95
C ALA A 31 16.02 -10.91 4.13
N TYR A 32 16.99 -11.48 3.42
CA TYR A 32 17.98 -10.72 2.62
C TYR A 32 17.71 -10.76 1.11
N ARG A 33 16.57 -11.30 0.68
CA ARG A 33 16.27 -11.54 -0.75
C ARG A 33 15.44 -10.45 -1.42
N THR A 34 15.47 -9.22 -0.94
CA THR A 34 14.93 -8.12 -1.74
C THR A 34 15.94 -7.78 -2.83
N VAL A 35 15.44 -7.43 -4.03
CA VAL A 35 16.28 -7.01 -5.15
C VAL A 35 17.24 -5.89 -4.75
N GLU A 36 16.78 -4.95 -3.93
CA GLU A 36 17.56 -3.83 -3.44
C GLU A 36 18.75 -4.25 -2.55
N HIS A 37 18.50 -5.14 -1.60
CA HIS A 37 19.55 -5.68 -0.73
C HIS A 37 20.58 -6.49 -1.52
N ILE A 38 20.11 -7.34 -2.44
CA ILE A 38 20.98 -8.16 -3.28
C ILE A 38 21.84 -7.28 -4.20
N LYS A 39 21.27 -6.25 -4.82
CA LYS A 39 22.01 -5.25 -5.62
C LYS A 39 23.11 -4.59 -4.79
N THR A 40 22.74 -4.07 -3.62
CA THR A 40 23.68 -3.39 -2.73
C THR A 40 24.84 -4.31 -2.33
N LEU A 41 24.50 -5.55 -1.95
CA LEU A 41 25.49 -6.56 -1.57
C LEU A 41 26.39 -6.95 -2.75
N TYR A 42 25.82 -7.13 -3.95
CA TYR A 42 26.58 -7.41 -5.16
C TYR A 42 27.60 -6.29 -5.48
N LEU A 43 27.16 -5.03 -5.46
CA LEU A 43 28.02 -3.88 -5.72
C LEU A 43 29.13 -3.73 -4.66
N LEU A 44 28.82 -4.02 -3.40
CA LEU A 44 29.81 -4.05 -2.33
C LEU A 44 30.85 -5.16 -2.59
N MET A 45 30.37 -6.37 -2.92
CA MET A 45 31.26 -7.49 -3.25
C MET A 45 32.13 -7.20 -4.45
N ALA A 46 31.61 -6.61 -5.53
CA ALA A 46 32.34 -6.30 -6.73
C ALA A 46 33.56 -5.35 -6.50
N ARG A 47 33.52 -4.55 -5.42
CA ARG A 47 34.63 -3.70 -5.01
C ARG A 47 35.82 -4.47 -4.42
N TYR A 48 35.54 -5.54 -3.66
CA TYR A 48 36.53 -6.29 -2.90
C TYR A 48 36.84 -7.65 -3.52
N ILE A 49 35.93 -8.22 -4.28
CA ILE A 49 36.06 -9.49 -4.99
C ILE A 49 36.00 -9.17 -6.48
N ARG A 50 37.09 -8.59 -6.99
CA ARG A 50 37.13 -8.09 -8.36
C ARG A 50 37.11 -9.25 -9.35
N GLU A 51 36.44 -9.05 -10.49
CA GLU A 51 36.34 -10.06 -11.55
C GLU A 51 37.72 -10.35 -12.21
N GLU A 52 38.59 -9.35 -12.28
CA GLU A 52 39.94 -9.48 -12.82
C GLU A 52 40.86 -10.41 -12.01
N ASP A 53 40.53 -10.63 -10.74
CA ASP A 53 41.24 -11.54 -9.85
C ASP A 53 40.61 -12.94 -9.79
N ASP A 54 39.61 -13.23 -10.63
CA ASP A 54 38.90 -14.49 -10.62
C ASP A 54 39.77 -15.66 -11.05
N ILE A 55 39.59 -16.79 -10.38
CA ILE A 55 40.32 -18.01 -10.71
C ILE A 55 39.66 -18.65 -11.92
N GLU A 56 40.39 -18.75 -13.01
CA GLU A 56 39.97 -19.48 -14.19
C GLU A 56 40.01 -21.00 -13.91
N ARG A 57 38.90 -21.67 -14.06
CA ARG A 57 38.73 -23.10 -13.75
C ARG A 57 38.83 -23.98 -14.98
N ALA A 58 38.68 -23.40 -16.17
CA ALA A 58 38.69 -24.14 -17.42
C ALA A 58 40.09 -24.75 -17.67
N GLY A 59 40.15 -26.03 -17.99
CA GLY A 59 41.37 -26.70 -18.38
C GLY A 59 42.33 -27.07 -17.24
N LYS A 60 42.01 -26.83 -15.97
CA LYS A 60 42.91 -27.09 -14.83
C LYS A 60 42.77 -28.49 -14.20
N GLY A 61 42.11 -29.42 -14.81
CA GLY A 61 41.97 -30.79 -14.28
C GLY A 61 41.23 -30.81 -12.92
N VAL A 62 41.65 -31.73 -12.04
CA VAL A 62 41.08 -31.84 -10.69
C VAL A 62 41.79 -30.84 -9.76
N TYR A 63 40.99 -29.88 -9.23
CA TYR A 63 41.50 -28.98 -8.21
C TYR A 63 40.49 -28.81 -7.07
N SER A 64 40.97 -28.46 -5.88
CA SER A 64 40.13 -28.24 -4.72
C SER A 64 39.72 -26.76 -4.65
N PRO A 65 38.40 -26.43 -4.67
CA PRO A 65 37.95 -25.05 -4.51
C PRO A 65 38.38 -24.45 -3.17
N GLY A 66 38.83 -23.22 -3.19
CA GLY A 66 39.22 -22.46 -2.02
C GLY A 66 38.25 -21.35 -1.69
N LEU A 67 38.58 -20.53 -0.68
CA LEU A 67 37.75 -19.42 -0.21
C LEU A 67 37.44 -18.42 -1.34
N ARG A 68 38.39 -18.20 -2.26
CA ARG A 68 38.18 -17.31 -3.42
C ARG A 68 37.12 -17.85 -4.37
N ASP A 69 37.14 -19.14 -4.64
CA ASP A 69 36.15 -19.80 -5.50
C ASP A 69 34.75 -19.70 -4.91
N ASP A 70 34.62 -19.90 -3.60
CA ASP A 70 33.34 -19.78 -2.91
C ASP A 70 32.79 -18.35 -2.96
N ALA A 71 33.68 -17.35 -2.86
CA ALA A 71 33.31 -15.95 -2.96
C ALA A 71 32.91 -15.55 -4.40
N GLN A 72 33.59 -16.07 -5.42
CA GLN A 72 33.21 -15.87 -6.83
C GLN A 72 31.83 -16.47 -7.10
N ASP A 73 31.58 -17.68 -6.64
CA ASP A 73 30.30 -18.35 -6.81
C ASP A 73 29.18 -17.60 -6.07
N ALA A 74 29.45 -17.08 -4.88
CA ALA A 74 28.49 -16.24 -4.14
C ALA A 74 28.15 -14.95 -4.87
N ARG A 75 29.16 -14.22 -5.41
CA ARG A 75 28.94 -13.02 -6.23
C ARG A 75 28.10 -13.34 -7.46
N ASN A 76 28.44 -14.42 -8.17
CA ASN A 76 27.72 -14.82 -9.38
C ASN A 76 26.28 -15.25 -9.07
N ALA A 77 26.04 -15.90 -7.92
CA ALA A 77 24.71 -16.25 -7.47
C ALA A 77 23.82 -15.03 -7.17
N LEU A 78 24.39 -13.95 -6.59
CA LEU A 78 23.66 -12.70 -6.38
C LEU A 78 23.27 -12.04 -7.71
N PHE A 79 24.16 -12.03 -8.68
CA PHE A 79 23.84 -11.51 -10.01
C PHE A 79 22.76 -12.36 -10.69
N ALA A 80 22.90 -13.69 -10.66
CA ALA A 80 21.90 -14.61 -11.22
C ALA A 80 20.53 -14.38 -10.59
N PHE A 81 20.45 -14.20 -9.27
CA PHE A 81 19.19 -13.91 -8.58
C PHE A 81 18.51 -12.66 -9.14
N ILE A 82 19.21 -11.54 -9.32
CA ILE A 82 18.63 -10.31 -9.88
C ILE A 82 18.20 -10.55 -11.34
N ARG A 83 19.03 -11.23 -12.12
CA ARG A 83 18.74 -11.54 -13.51
C ARG A 83 17.48 -12.40 -13.68
N GLU A 84 17.26 -13.35 -12.78
CA GLU A 84 16.16 -14.29 -12.82
C GLU A 84 14.88 -13.77 -12.14
N THR A 85 15.00 -12.78 -11.25
CA THR A 85 13.84 -12.17 -10.58
C THR A 85 13.01 -11.37 -11.60
N PRO A 86 11.72 -11.67 -11.81
CA PRO A 86 10.88 -10.92 -12.76
C PRO A 86 10.55 -9.52 -12.26
N GLY A 87 10.22 -8.63 -13.20
CA GLY A 87 9.59 -7.35 -12.95
C GLY A 87 10.52 -6.14 -12.91
N LYS A 88 9.89 -4.97 -12.83
CA LYS A 88 10.51 -3.65 -12.95
C LYS A 88 11.65 -3.40 -11.96
N GLN A 89 11.54 -3.89 -10.74
CA GLN A 89 12.57 -3.66 -9.71
C GLN A 89 13.90 -4.30 -10.10
N ALA A 90 13.88 -5.53 -10.63
CA ALA A 90 15.09 -6.21 -11.08
C ALA A 90 15.69 -5.53 -12.32
N TYR A 91 14.87 -5.05 -13.25
CA TYR A 91 15.32 -4.22 -14.36
C TYR A 91 16.04 -2.95 -13.89
N LEU A 92 15.42 -2.19 -12.97
CA LEU A 92 16.03 -0.96 -12.44
C LEU A 92 17.33 -1.25 -11.68
N ALA A 93 17.37 -2.34 -10.92
CA ALA A 93 18.59 -2.77 -10.22
C ALA A 93 19.74 -3.07 -11.20
N LEU A 94 19.47 -3.77 -12.31
CA LEU A 94 20.47 -4.03 -13.35
C LEU A 94 20.97 -2.74 -14.01
N MET A 95 20.09 -1.77 -14.27
CA MET A 95 20.46 -0.45 -14.81
C MET A 95 21.34 0.35 -13.83
N GLU A 96 21.05 0.27 -12.54
CA GLU A 96 21.90 0.89 -11.51
C GLU A 96 23.26 0.19 -11.37
N MET A 97 23.26 -1.14 -11.44
CA MET A 97 24.51 -1.92 -11.44
C MET A 97 25.38 -1.60 -12.64
N GLU A 98 24.81 -1.42 -13.84
CA GLU A 98 25.53 -0.94 -15.03
C GLU A 98 26.27 0.37 -14.75
N ARG A 99 25.61 1.31 -14.08
CA ARG A 99 26.20 2.63 -13.78
C ARG A 99 27.24 2.58 -12.67
N ALA A 100 26.99 1.80 -11.64
CA ALA A 100 27.74 1.79 -10.38
C ALA A 100 28.81 0.70 -10.30
N HIS A 101 28.85 -0.26 -11.23
CA HIS A 101 29.82 -1.35 -11.19
C HIS A 101 31.26 -0.84 -11.28
N PRO A 102 32.17 -1.29 -10.38
CA PRO A 102 33.55 -0.80 -10.35
C PRO A 102 34.31 -1.15 -11.63
N ALA A 103 34.15 -2.35 -12.18
CA ALA A 103 34.78 -2.79 -13.41
C ALA A 103 34.04 -2.23 -14.64
N ALA A 104 34.69 -1.35 -15.41
CA ALA A 104 34.11 -0.72 -16.59
C ALA A 104 33.70 -1.74 -17.67
N ASN A 105 34.50 -2.81 -17.83
CA ASN A 105 34.25 -3.86 -18.83
C ASN A 105 32.99 -4.69 -18.55
N SER A 106 32.52 -4.78 -17.30
CA SER A 106 31.34 -5.54 -16.92
C SER A 106 30.04 -4.74 -17.10
N ARG A 107 30.12 -3.42 -17.19
CA ARG A 107 28.96 -2.52 -17.33
C ARG A 107 28.09 -2.80 -18.56
N PRO A 108 28.65 -2.91 -19.79
CA PRO A 108 27.84 -3.18 -20.98
C PRO A 108 27.07 -4.50 -20.90
N TRP A 109 27.67 -5.50 -20.24
CA TRP A 109 27.04 -6.80 -20.07
C TRP A 109 25.82 -6.72 -19.12
N MET A 110 25.89 -5.93 -18.05
CA MET A 110 24.74 -5.67 -17.18
C MET A 110 23.63 -4.93 -17.90
N GLY A 111 23.96 -3.92 -18.69
CA GLY A 111 23.02 -3.21 -19.55
C GLY A 111 22.35 -4.14 -20.59
N PHE A 112 23.09 -5.08 -21.15
CA PHE A 112 22.54 -6.11 -22.03
C PHE A 112 21.48 -6.98 -21.30
N HIS A 113 21.80 -7.45 -20.09
CA HIS A 113 20.85 -8.23 -19.30
C HIS A 113 19.61 -7.42 -18.86
N ALA A 114 19.79 -6.14 -18.57
CA ALA A 114 18.65 -5.26 -18.29
C ALA A 114 17.70 -5.14 -19.50
N LYS A 115 18.26 -4.92 -20.69
CA LYS A 115 17.48 -4.84 -21.94
C LYS A 115 16.78 -6.16 -22.28
N THR A 116 17.52 -7.27 -22.20
CA THR A 116 16.96 -8.62 -22.42
C THR A 116 15.80 -8.88 -21.46
N LYS A 117 15.96 -8.52 -20.20
CA LYS A 117 14.90 -8.67 -19.20
C LYS A 117 13.68 -7.81 -19.53
N ALA A 118 13.86 -6.55 -19.92
CA ALA A 118 12.76 -5.68 -20.32
C ALA A 118 11.98 -6.27 -21.51
N THR A 119 12.67 -6.86 -22.47
CA THR A 119 12.05 -7.53 -23.62
C THR A 119 11.26 -8.76 -23.18
N LEU A 120 11.85 -9.62 -22.36
CA LEU A 120 11.18 -10.82 -21.86
C LEU A 120 9.96 -10.49 -21.00
N ASP A 121 10.05 -9.47 -20.14
CA ASP A 121 8.93 -9.02 -19.30
C ASP A 121 7.81 -8.37 -20.16
N ALA A 122 8.14 -7.79 -21.32
CA ALA A 122 7.17 -7.23 -22.28
C ALA A 122 6.45 -8.30 -23.10
N ASP A 123 7.07 -9.45 -23.33
CA ASP A 123 6.50 -10.57 -24.10
C ASP A 123 5.47 -11.39 -23.29
N PHE A 124 5.31 -11.12 -22.00
CA PHE A 124 4.26 -11.74 -21.23
C PHE A 124 2.89 -11.23 -21.67
N ALA A 125 1.93 -12.15 -21.79
CA ALA A 125 0.54 -11.79 -22.03
C ALA A 125 0.07 -10.77 -20.99
N PRO A 126 -0.63 -9.69 -21.39
CA PRO A 126 -1.10 -8.68 -20.44
C PRO A 126 -1.95 -9.34 -19.35
N TRP A 127 -1.69 -8.94 -18.13
CA TRP A 127 -2.42 -9.47 -16.99
C TRP A 127 -3.90 -9.11 -17.11
N ARG A 128 -4.74 -10.07 -16.76
CA ARG A 128 -6.17 -9.79 -16.60
C ARG A 128 -6.36 -8.90 -15.37
N PRO A 129 -7.40 -8.06 -15.32
CA PRO A 129 -7.68 -7.19 -14.16
C PRO A 129 -7.70 -7.94 -12.82
N SER A 130 -8.22 -9.18 -12.80
CA SER A 130 -8.18 -10.05 -11.61
C SER A 130 -6.76 -10.41 -11.18
N GLN A 131 -5.86 -10.70 -12.11
CA GLN A 131 -4.46 -11.02 -11.83
C GLN A 131 -3.68 -9.79 -11.34
N VAL A 132 -3.98 -8.61 -11.90
CA VAL A 132 -3.41 -7.34 -11.39
C VAL A 132 -3.87 -7.10 -9.96
N LYS A 133 -5.14 -7.34 -9.67
CA LYS A 133 -5.70 -7.20 -8.33
C LYS A 133 -5.08 -8.21 -7.34
N GLU A 134 -5.02 -9.49 -7.70
CA GLU A 134 -4.36 -10.54 -6.88
C GLU A 134 -2.89 -10.21 -6.61
N PHE A 135 -2.18 -9.74 -7.63
CA PHE A 135 -0.78 -9.35 -7.50
C PHE A 135 -0.62 -8.14 -6.58
N ASN A 136 -1.47 -7.14 -6.73
CA ASN A 136 -1.49 -5.98 -5.86
C ASN A 136 -1.84 -6.37 -4.42
N ASP A 137 -2.87 -7.18 -4.23
CA ASP A 137 -3.30 -7.66 -2.91
C ASP A 137 -2.24 -8.56 -2.24
N ALA A 138 -1.53 -9.37 -3.01
CA ALA A 138 -0.44 -10.21 -2.50
C ALA A 138 0.84 -9.42 -2.19
N ARG A 139 1.07 -8.29 -2.85
CA ARG A 139 2.27 -7.45 -2.70
C ARG A 139 2.05 -6.21 -1.85
N VAL A 140 0.84 -5.89 -1.46
CA VAL A 140 0.61 -4.85 -0.46
C VAL A 140 1.32 -5.31 0.82
N ALA A 141 2.46 -4.69 1.08
CA ALA A 141 3.26 -5.00 2.25
C ALA A 141 2.43 -4.77 3.52
N THR A 142 2.61 -5.62 4.51
CA THR A 142 2.06 -5.35 5.85
C THR A 142 2.58 -4.00 6.31
N PRO A 143 1.71 -3.07 6.73
CA PRO A 143 2.16 -1.77 7.23
C PRO A 143 3.21 -1.95 8.33
N ALA A 144 4.37 -1.31 8.18
CA ALA A 144 5.48 -1.41 9.12
C ALA A 144 5.45 -0.32 10.21
N ASN A 145 4.62 0.70 10.01
CA ASN A 145 4.48 1.82 10.93
C ASN A 145 3.07 2.45 10.84
N HIS A 146 2.79 3.36 11.77
CA HIS A 146 1.52 4.05 11.88
C HIS A 146 1.12 4.85 10.64
N ARG A 147 2.08 5.48 9.96
CA ARG A 147 1.82 6.25 8.72
C ARG A 147 1.38 5.34 7.58
N GLU A 148 2.07 4.22 7.38
CA GLU A 148 1.70 3.23 6.37
C GLU A 148 0.34 2.61 6.67
N LEU A 149 0.04 2.34 7.95
CA LEU A 149 -1.26 1.85 8.38
C LEU A 149 -2.39 2.83 8.06
N TRP A 150 -2.14 4.13 8.24
CA TRP A 150 -3.11 5.16 7.91
C TRP A 150 -3.36 5.23 6.40
N TYR A 151 -2.31 5.27 5.57
CA TYR A 151 -2.46 5.21 4.11
C TYR A 151 -3.23 3.97 3.68
N PHE A 152 -2.89 2.82 4.25
CA PHE A 152 -3.57 1.57 3.96
C PHE A 152 -5.05 1.62 4.35
N GLY A 153 -5.37 2.20 5.50
CA GLY A 153 -6.74 2.38 5.96
C GLY A 153 -7.56 3.29 5.04
N VAL A 154 -6.95 4.38 4.57
CA VAL A 154 -7.56 5.30 3.59
C VAL A 154 -7.85 4.54 2.28
N GLU A 155 -6.87 3.82 1.72
CA GLU A 155 -7.06 3.03 0.50
C GLU A 155 -8.17 1.99 0.63
N ARG A 156 -8.23 1.25 1.75
CA ARG A 156 -9.31 0.27 1.96
C ARG A 156 -10.69 0.92 2.03
N LEU A 157 -10.79 2.10 2.61
CA LEU A 157 -12.07 2.81 2.65
C LEU A 157 -12.46 3.42 1.29
N GLU A 158 -11.49 3.86 0.50
CA GLU A 158 -11.74 4.27 -0.89
C GLU A 158 -12.13 3.08 -1.78
N ASP A 159 -11.55 1.89 -1.57
CA ASP A 159 -11.98 0.64 -2.23
C ASP A 159 -13.44 0.32 -1.88
N LEU A 160 -13.80 0.39 -0.59
CA LEU A 160 -15.18 0.17 -0.14
C LEU A 160 -16.15 1.20 -0.74
N LYS A 161 -15.73 2.49 -0.75
CA LYS A 161 -16.48 3.55 -1.39
C LYS A 161 -16.74 3.22 -2.87
N HIS A 162 -15.70 2.86 -3.60
CA HIS A 162 -15.83 2.52 -5.02
C HIS A 162 -16.75 1.30 -5.23
N GLU A 163 -16.61 0.26 -4.40
CA GLU A 163 -17.47 -0.94 -4.45
C GLU A 163 -18.93 -0.59 -4.22
N LEU A 164 -19.24 0.28 -3.24
CA LEU A 164 -20.61 0.68 -2.93
C LEU A 164 -21.20 1.65 -3.96
N GLU A 165 -20.43 2.63 -4.43
CA GLU A 165 -20.91 3.67 -5.34
C GLU A 165 -21.01 3.17 -6.79
N HIS A 166 -20.07 2.30 -7.25
CA HIS A 166 -19.90 1.93 -8.65
C HIS A 166 -19.85 0.42 -8.92
N GLY A 167 -19.63 -0.41 -7.90
CA GLY A 167 -19.49 -1.85 -8.06
C GLY A 167 -20.73 -2.53 -8.62
N ASP A 168 -20.57 -3.56 -9.47
CA ASP A 168 -21.69 -4.30 -10.07
C ASP A 168 -22.48 -5.10 -9.02
N GLU A 169 -21.83 -5.56 -7.96
CA GLU A 169 -22.43 -6.29 -6.85
C GLU A 169 -22.72 -5.37 -5.63
N SER A 170 -22.87 -4.06 -5.87
CA SER A 170 -23.08 -3.09 -4.81
C SER A 170 -24.38 -3.34 -4.03
N ILE A 171 -24.23 -3.37 -2.71
CA ILE A 171 -25.37 -3.46 -1.77
C ILE A 171 -25.86 -2.10 -1.26
N ALA A 172 -25.43 -1.00 -1.90
CA ALA A 172 -25.80 0.36 -1.49
C ALA A 172 -27.31 0.54 -1.34
N SER A 173 -28.12 -0.03 -2.24
CA SER A 173 -29.58 0.04 -2.16
C SER A 173 -30.18 -0.63 -0.91
N ILE A 174 -29.50 -1.65 -0.37
CA ILE A 174 -29.90 -2.31 0.88
C ILE A 174 -29.50 -1.41 2.05
N LEU A 175 -28.29 -0.87 2.03
CA LEU A 175 -27.76 -0.01 3.07
C LEU A 175 -28.48 1.34 3.16
N GLN A 176 -29.05 1.85 2.07
CA GLN A 176 -29.91 3.04 2.10
C GLN A 176 -31.15 2.88 2.99
N GLY A 177 -31.56 1.65 3.27
CA GLY A 177 -32.70 1.35 4.14
C GLY A 177 -32.37 1.49 5.63
N THR A 178 -31.13 1.73 6.01
CA THR A 178 -30.73 1.94 7.41
C THR A 178 -30.21 3.36 7.62
N ASP A 179 -30.48 3.91 8.80
CA ASP A 179 -29.99 5.22 9.26
C ASP A 179 -29.13 5.11 10.52
N GLN A 180 -28.87 3.87 10.98
CA GLN A 180 -28.19 3.62 12.25
C GLN A 180 -26.67 3.50 12.05
N GLU A 181 -25.90 4.38 12.69
CA GLU A 181 -24.43 4.33 12.69
C GLU A 181 -23.90 2.97 13.15
N THR A 182 -24.58 2.32 14.09
CA THR A 182 -24.20 0.99 14.59
C THR A 182 -24.23 -0.09 13.49
N GLU A 183 -25.21 -0.05 12.59
CA GLU A 183 -25.30 -1.02 11.49
C GLU A 183 -24.22 -0.76 10.43
N PHE A 184 -23.96 0.50 10.09
CA PHE A 184 -22.83 0.86 9.22
C PHE A 184 -21.49 0.46 9.83
N ARG A 185 -21.30 0.68 11.12
CA ARG A 185 -20.10 0.25 11.84
C ARG A 185 -19.89 -1.26 11.75
N LYS A 186 -20.93 -2.07 11.98
CA LYS A 186 -20.86 -3.53 11.87
C LYS A 186 -20.52 -3.97 10.45
N PHE A 187 -21.19 -3.39 9.45
CA PHE A 187 -20.96 -3.69 8.05
C PHE A 187 -19.53 -3.34 7.62
N ILE A 188 -19.11 -2.09 7.81
CA ILE A 188 -17.79 -1.59 7.42
C ILE A 188 -16.70 -2.36 8.17
N GLY A 189 -16.85 -2.56 9.47
CA GLY A 189 -15.91 -3.35 10.27
C GLY A 189 -15.81 -4.80 9.80
N GLY A 190 -16.92 -5.42 9.41
CA GLY A 190 -16.98 -6.76 8.82
C GLY A 190 -16.25 -6.83 7.48
N TRP A 191 -16.51 -5.88 6.59
CA TRP A 191 -15.87 -5.78 5.29
C TRP A 191 -14.35 -5.58 5.44
N LEU A 192 -13.91 -4.64 6.29
CA LEU A 192 -12.50 -4.38 6.57
C LEU A 192 -11.79 -5.62 7.14
N ARG A 193 -12.42 -6.35 8.06
CA ARG A 193 -11.87 -7.62 8.59
C ARG A 193 -11.71 -8.67 7.50
N GLY A 194 -12.69 -8.78 6.60
CA GLY A 194 -12.62 -9.70 5.45
C GLY A 194 -11.46 -9.41 4.49
N LYS A 195 -11.06 -8.14 4.38
CA LYS A 195 -9.95 -7.69 3.52
C LYS A 195 -8.59 -7.63 4.24
N ALA A 196 -8.53 -7.93 5.53
CA ALA A 196 -7.31 -7.76 6.34
C ALA A 196 -6.14 -8.64 5.88
N GLY A 197 -6.39 -9.92 5.56
CA GLY A 197 -5.34 -10.83 5.09
C GLY A 197 -4.12 -10.93 6.03
N GLY A 198 -4.30 -10.73 7.34
CA GLY A 198 -3.23 -10.75 8.35
C GLY A 198 -2.37 -9.47 8.40
N ARG A 199 -2.64 -8.47 7.57
CA ARG A 199 -1.84 -7.23 7.46
C ARG A 199 -2.18 -6.19 8.53
N TYR A 200 -3.40 -6.21 9.00
CA TYR A 200 -3.93 -5.38 10.08
C TYR A 200 -5.07 -6.12 10.78
N SER A 201 -5.54 -5.56 11.87
CA SER A 201 -6.75 -6.03 12.55
C SER A 201 -7.73 -4.87 12.79
N ILE A 202 -9.03 -5.21 12.82
CA ILE A 202 -10.11 -4.33 13.28
C ILE A 202 -10.72 -5.03 14.50
N PRO A 203 -10.26 -4.74 15.70
CA PRO A 203 -10.81 -5.38 16.90
C PRO A 203 -12.30 -5.03 17.05
N PRO A 204 -13.10 -5.93 17.61
CA PRO A 204 -14.41 -5.56 18.13
C PRO A 204 -14.23 -4.47 19.21
N GLU A 205 -15.32 -3.78 19.54
CA GLU A 205 -15.29 -2.64 20.44
C GLU A 205 -14.42 -2.85 21.70
N GLU A 206 -13.37 -2.04 21.83
CA GLU A 206 -12.59 -1.94 23.06
C GLU A 206 -12.86 -0.59 23.71
N GLU A 207 -13.15 -0.60 25.00
CA GLU A 207 -13.23 0.62 25.79
C GLU A 207 -11.82 1.22 25.96
N LEU A 208 -11.70 2.52 25.65
CA LEU A 208 -10.59 3.31 26.15
C LEU A 208 -10.82 3.63 27.62
N ALA A 209 -9.72 3.88 28.36
CA ALA A 209 -9.75 4.15 29.79
C ALA A 209 -10.72 5.28 30.22
N ASP A 210 -11.03 6.21 29.30
CA ASP A 210 -11.92 7.37 29.54
C ASP A 210 -13.33 7.20 28.98
N ALA A 211 -13.80 5.98 28.71
CA ALA A 211 -15.09 5.67 28.08
C ALA A 211 -15.32 6.31 26.69
N LYS A 212 -14.30 6.93 26.08
CA LYS A 212 -14.31 7.52 24.76
C LYS A 212 -13.85 6.48 23.75
N ARG A 213 -14.71 6.15 22.78
CA ARG A 213 -14.49 5.06 21.84
C ARG A 213 -14.60 5.57 20.42
N PRO A 214 -13.57 5.46 19.57
CA PRO A 214 -13.77 5.57 18.15
C PRO A 214 -14.61 4.39 17.65
N ASP A 215 -15.43 4.65 16.62
CA ASP A 215 -16.33 3.65 16.07
C ASP A 215 -15.59 2.41 15.54
N LEU A 216 -14.45 2.62 14.88
CA LEU A 216 -13.58 1.56 14.37
C LEU A 216 -12.10 1.95 14.57
N ARG A 217 -11.21 0.96 14.54
CA ARG A 217 -9.76 1.18 14.60
C ARG A 217 -9.02 0.18 13.73
N PHE A 218 -8.10 0.68 12.92
CA PHE A 218 -7.04 -0.18 12.40
C PHE A 218 -5.96 -0.37 13.45
N ARG A 219 -5.48 -1.59 13.61
CA ARG A 219 -4.28 -1.93 14.38
C ARG A 219 -3.26 -2.62 13.49
N GLY A 220 -2.03 -2.17 13.53
CA GLY A 220 -0.90 -2.82 12.87
C GLY A 220 -0.62 -4.20 13.48
N ALA A 221 -0.04 -5.09 12.68
CA ALA A 221 0.30 -6.44 13.13
C ALA A 221 1.60 -6.47 13.98
N THR A 222 2.50 -5.49 13.79
CA THR A 222 3.89 -5.53 14.31
C THR A 222 4.28 -4.31 15.14
N PHE A 223 3.40 -3.32 15.30
CA PHE A 223 3.69 -2.09 16.04
C PHE A 223 2.44 -1.61 16.79
N ASP A 224 2.63 -0.79 17.81
CA ASP A 224 1.56 -0.13 18.58
C ASP A 224 1.34 1.29 18.02
N GLY A 225 0.10 1.62 17.69
CA GLY A 225 -0.27 2.89 17.09
C GLY A 225 -1.53 2.71 16.23
N PRO A 226 -2.71 2.65 16.85
CA PRO A 226 -3.95 2.45 16.11
C PRO A 226 -4.32 3.69 15.30
N VAL A 227 -5.00 3.47 14.17
CA VAL A 227 -5.64 4.53 13.38
C VAL A 227 -7.14 4.51 13.67
N PRO A 228 -7.68 5.47 14.44
CA PRO A 228 -9.09 5.58 14.72
C PRO A 228 -9.87 6.05 13.49
N ILE A 229 -11.08 5.52 13.36
CA ILE A 229 -12.10 5.96 12.42
C ILE A 229 -13.29 6.44 13.23
N GLU A 230 -13.70 7.68 13.00
CA GLU A 230 -14.98 8.20 13.49
C GLU A 230 -15.97 8.16 12.33
N LEU A 231 -17.05 7.41 12.52
CA LEU A 231 -18.10 7.18 11.53
C LEU A 231 -19.34 8.02 11.86
N LYS A 232 -19.88 8.71 10.85
CA LYS A 232 -21.17 9.41 10.98
C LYS A 232 -22.04 9.15 9.77
N VAL A 233 -23.34 8.97 10.01
CA VAL A 233 -24.36 9.04 8.96
C VAL A 233 -24.70 10.51 8.74
N ALA A 234 -24.28 11.06 7.61
CA ALA A 234 -24.36 12.50 7.33
C ALA A 234 -25.79 13.06 7.43
N ASP A 235 -26.78 12.25 7.12
CA ASP A 235 -28.19 12.60 7.17
C ASP A 235 -28.70 12.89 8.60
N ASN A 236 -28.11 12.27 9.61
CA ASN A 236 -28.54 12.37 11.00
C ASN A 236 -27.95 13.60 11.72
N TRP A 237 -26.93 14.25 11.12
CA TRP A 237 -26.17 15.30 11.77
C TRP A 237 -26.36 16.64 11.08
N THR A 238 -26.39 17.71 11.87
CA THR A 238 -26.28 19.07 11.33
C THR A 238 -24.82 19.36 10.93
N GLY A 239 -24.62 20.29 10.01
CA GLY A 239 -23.27 20.68 9.61
C GLY A 239 -22.41 21.06 10.81
N PRO A 240 -22.79 22.06 11.67
CA PRO A 240 -21.99 22.42 12.83
C PRO A 240 -21.60 21.26 13.74
N HIS A 241 -22.48 20.29 13.96
CA HIS A 241 -22.15 19.12 14.76
C HIS A 241 -21.14 18.20 14.05
N LEU A 242 -21.19 18.05 12.71
CA LEU A 242 -20.18 17.28 11.98
C LEU A 242 -18.79 17.92 12.10
N PHE A 243 -18.69 19.23 12.02
CA PHE A 243 -17.43 19.96 12.25
C PHE A 243 -16.92 19.74 13.68
N GLU A 244 -17.81 19.89 14.68
CA GLU A 244 -17.49 19.65 16.08
C GLU A 244 -16.99 18.20 16.31
N ARG A 245 -17.66 17.18 15.74
CA ARG A 245 -17.24 15.79 15.90
C ARG A 245 -15.89 15.52 15.28
N MET A 246 -15.60 16.07 14.12
CA MET A 246 -14.30 15.95 13.49
C MET A 246 -13.20 16.62 14.34
N GLU A 247 -13.46 17.83 14.83
CA GLU A 247 -12.49 18.62 15.58
C GLU A 247 -12.32 18.10 17.01
N VAL A 248 -13.40 18.03 17.80
CA VAL A 248 -13.32 17.74 19.23
C VAL A 248 -13.16 16.24 19.47
N GLN A 249 -13.97 15.42 18.84
CA GLN A 249 -13.98 13.99 19.13
C GLN A 249 -12.82 13.27 18.44
N LEU A 250 -12.63 13.46 17.12
CA LEU A 250 -11.56 12.78 16.41
C LEU A 250 -10.22 13.43 16.70
N ALA A 251 -10.02 14.70 16.33
CA ALA A 251 -8.72 15.35 16.50
C ALA A 251 -8.37 15.62 17.97
N GLY A 252 -9.32 16.11 18.78
CA GLY A 252 -9.07 16.47 20.15
C GLY A 252 -8.97 15.29 21.12
N ASP A 253 -9.84 14.30 20.99
CA ASP A 253 -9.91 13.19 21.95
C ASP A 253 -9.10 11.96 21.50
N TYR A 254 -9.22 11.54 20.24
CA TYR A 254 -8.63 10.28 19.79
C TYR A 254 -7.20 10.43 19.27
N LEU A 255 -6.84 11.57 18.68
CA LEU A 255 -5.53 11.79 18.07
C LEU A 255 -4.55 12.57 18.99
N ARG A 256 -4.86 12.72 20.27
CA ARG A 256 -3.97 13.37 21.24
C ARG A 256 -2.74 12.53 21.61
N ASP A 257 -2.80 11.20 21.44
CA ASP A 257 -1.67 10.29 21.70
C ASP A 257 -0.73 10.29 20.48
N VAL A 258 0.54 10.58 20.70
CA VAL A 258 1.60 10.59 19.66
C VAL A 258 1.66 9.28 18.88
N ARG A 259 1.30 8.14 19.50
CA ARG A 259 1.22 6.84 18.86
C ARG A 259 0.01 6.68 17.94
N SER A 260 -0.97 7.58 18.02
CA SER A 260 -2.22 7.57 17.27
C SER A 260 -2.48 8.96 16.68
N SER A 261 -1.45 9.55 16.04
CA SER A 261 -1.46 10.92 15.49
C SER A 261 -2.19 11.07 14.15
N ARG A 262 -2.75 9.97 13.60
CA ARG A 262 -3.47 9.96 12.31
C ARG A 262 -4.83 9.32 12.46
N GLY A 263 -5.85 9.91 11.82
CA GLY A 263 -7.22 9.43 11.91
C GLY A 263 -8.01 9.58 10.62
N ILE A 264 -9.20 9.01 10.62
CA ILE A 264 -10.11 9.06 9.47
C ILE A 264 -11.51 9.46 9.95
N PHE A 265 -12.05 10.52 9.36
CA PHE A 265 -13.44 10.93 9.53
C PHE A 265 -14.24 10.39 8.35
N LEU A 266 -15.08 9.37 8.62
CA LEU A 266 -15.84 8.65 7.61
C LEU A 266 -17.31 9.07 7.66
N LEU A 267 -17.82 9.56 6.55
CA LEU A 267 -19.22 9.95 6.40
C LEU A 267 -19.92 9.00 5.45
N VAL A 268 -21.10 8.53 5.83
CA VAL A 268 -22.00 7.77 4.96
C VAL A 268 -23.23 8.60 4.71
N TYR A 269 -23.63 8.75 3.44
CA TYR A 269 -24.79 9.50 3.02
C TYR A 269 -25.84 8.57 2.41
N VAL A 270 -27.05 8.58 2.97
CA VAL A 270 -28.17 7.75 2.53
C VAL A 270 -29.19 8.51 1.64
N GLY A 271 -29.07 9.84 1.55
CA GLY A 271 -29.81 10.63 0.56
C GLY A 271 -31.06 11.33 1.08
N THR A 272 -31.32 11.35 2.38
CA THR A 272 -32.51 11.99 2.95
C THR A 272 -32.29 13.49 3.15
N ARG A 273 -31.15 13.92 3.65
CA ARG A 273 -30.79 15.31 3.86
C ARG A 273 -30.25 15.96 2.57
N LYS A 274 -30.68 17.17 2.28
CA LYS A 274 -30.32 17.85 1.03
C LYS A 274 -29.31 18.98 1.20
N SER A 275 -29.15 19.51 2.41
CA SER A 275 -28.18 20.56 2.69
C SER A 275 -27.74 20.58 4.15
N TRP A 276 -26.59 21.18 4.40
CA TRP A 276 -25.99 21.36 5.72
C TRP A 276 -25.54 22.79 5.91
N ASP A 277 -25.91 23.40 7.03
CA ASP A 277 -25.40 24.69 7.41
C ASP A 277 -23.89 24.57 7.74
N LEU A 278 -23.07 25.54 7.33
CA LEU A 278 -21.63 25.52 7.59
C LEU A 278 -21.27 26.37 8.81
N SER A 279 -20.27 25.95 9.58
CA SER A 279 -19.83 26.66 10.79
C SER A 279 -19.34 28.09 10.54
N GLY A 280 -18.87 28.40 9.31
CA GLY A 280 -18.46 29.75 8.88
C GLY A 280 -19.57 30.58 8.23
N GLY A 281 -20.82 30.10 8.25
CA GLY A 281 -21.93 30.68 7.50
C GLY A 281 -22.09 30.11 6.09
N GLY A 282 -23.31 30.20 5.54
CA GLY A 282 -23.66 29.56 4.26
C GLY A 282 -24.10 28.11 4.41
N LYS A 283 -24.29 27.44 3.26
CA LYS A 283 -24.78 26.06 3.20
C LYS A 283 -24.00 25.23 2.20
N ALA A 284 -23.79 23.97 2.53
CA ALA A 284 -23.42 22.95 1.57
C ALA A 284 -24.70 22.35 0.96
N GLU A 285 -24.93 22.60 -0.32
CA GLU A 285 -26.15 22.16 -1.03
C GLU A 285 -26.05 20.75 -1.60
N SER A 286 -24.93 20.06 -1.34
CA SER A 286 -24.70 18.67 -1.72
C SER A 286 -23.77 17.98 -0.72
N PHE A 287 -23.77 16.64 -0.73
CA PHE A 287 -22.87 15.86 0.10
C PHE A 287 -21.40 16.12 -0.26
N GLU A 288 -21.07 16.24 -1.55
CA GLU A 288 -19.70 16.58 -1.99
C GLU A 288 -19.27 17.98 -1.50
N ALA A 289 -20.18 18.96 -1.54
CA ALA A 289 -19.90 20.29 -1.00
C ALA A 289 -19.66 20.27 0.52
N LEU A 290 -20.36 19.40 1.27
CA LEU A 290 -20.10 19.17 2.69
C LEU A 290 -18.70 18.58 2.93
N LEU A 291 -18.32 17.56 2.16
CA LEU A 291 -16.97 16.94 2.27
C LEU A 291 -15.87 17.96 1.96
N ALA A 292 -16.06 18.75 0.92
CA ALA A 292 -15.11 19.81 0.56
C ALA A 292 -14.98 20.86 1.68
N ALA A 293 -16.11 21.26 2.29
CA ALA A 293 -16.11 22.21 3.40
C ALA A 293 -15.41 21.65 4.65
N LEU A 294 -15.61 20.37 4.99
CA LEU A 294 -14.92 19.70 6.11
C LEU A 294 -13.42 19.61 5.88
N ARG A 295 -12.98 19.25 4.66
CA ARG A 295 -11.55 19.20 4.30
C ARG A 295 -10.92 20.58 4.37
N GLN A 296 -11.59 21.61 3.85
CA GLN A 296 -11.12 22.98 3.93
C GLN A 296 -11.03 23.46 5.38
N TYR A 297 -12.06 23.22 6.18
CA TYR A 297 -12.04 23.54 7.61
C TYR A 297 -10.84 22.92 8.32
N TRP A 298 -10.62 21.62 8.15
CA TRP A 298 -9.47 20.94 8.72
C TRP A 298 -8.14 21.60 8.27
N SER A 299 -8.00 21.93 7.01
CA SER A 299 -6.77 22.57 6.50
C SER A 299 -6.47 23.91 7.20
N VAL A 300 -7.50 24.64 7.65
CA VAL A 300 -7.36 25.92 8.37
C VAL A 300 -6.99 25.72 9.83
N ILE A 301 -7.66 24.76 10.52
CA ILE A 301 -7.49 24.59 11.97
C ILE A 301 -6.37 23.61 12.33
N SER A 302 -5.86 22.81 11.40
CA SER A 302 -4.87 21.74 11.67
C SER A 302 -3.63 22.22 12.42
N SER A 303 -3.20 23.46 12.19
CA SER A 303 -2.08 24.07 12.91
C SER A 303 -2.31 24.25 14.42
N GLN A 304 -3.56 24.21 14.89
CA GLN A 304 -3.93 24.27 16.31
C GLN A 304 -3.81 22.90 17.00
N TYR A 305 -3.65 21.83 16.21
CA TYR A 305 -3.53 20.44 16.68
C TYR A 305 -2.17 19.84 16.31
N PRO A 306 -1.07 20.31 16.91
CA PRO A 306 0.29 19.88 16.52
C PRO A 306 0.57 18.40 16.76
N SER A 307 -0.23 17.71 17.58
CA SER A 307 -0.14 16.25 17.77
C SER A 307 -0.78 15.46 16.64
N VAL A 308 -1.60 16.08 15.80
CA VAL A 308 -2.27 15.43 14.67
C VAL A 308 -1.44 15.61 13.41
N GLU A 309 -0.88 14.52 12.91
CA GLU A 309 -0.05 14.55 11.71
C GLU A 309 -0.89 14.49 10.43
N ASP A 310 -1.94 13.64 10.41
CA ASP A 310 -2.82 13.49 9.24
C ASP A 310 -4.27 13.18 9.67
N LEU A 311 -5.24 13.80 8.99
CA LEU A 311 -6.65 13.49 9.14
C LEU A 311 -7.29 13.42 7.74
N ALA A 312 -7.81 12.26 7.39
CA ALA A 312 -8.56 12.06 6.15
C ALA A 312 -10.07 12.24 6.37
N VAL A 313 -10.74 12.93 5.44
CA VAL A 313 -12.20 13.02 5.38
C VAL A 313 -12.67 12.23 4.16
N ILE A 314 -13.35 11.11 4.39
CA ILE A 314 -13.86 10.21 3.35
C ILE A 314 -15.38 10.21 3.41
N GLY A 315 -16.02 10.29 2.26
CA GLY A 315 -17.48 10.22 2.14
C GLY A 315 -17.89 9.09 1.21
N ILE A 316 -18.87 8.30 1.62
CA ILE A 316 -19.53 7.25 0.84
C ILE A 316 -20.95 7.70 0.51
N ASP A 317 -21.23 7.91 -0.77
CA ASP A 317 -22.56 8.31 -1.25
C ASP A 317 -23.35 7.11 -1.78
N LEU A 318 -24.22 6.58 -0.96
CA LEU A 318 -25.04 5.42 -1.32
C LEU A 318 -26.12 5.73 -2.38
N THR A 319 -26.35 7.02 -2.71
CA THR A 319 -27.37 7.41 -3.69
C THR A 319 -26.91 7.28 -5.13
N LEU A 320 -25.61 7.25 -5.38
CA LEU A 320 -25.03 7.24 -6.75
C LEU A 320 -25.51 6.02 -7.53
N ARG A 321 -25.48 4.84 -6.95
CA ARG A 321 -25.92 3.60 -7.59
C ARG A 321 -27.42 3.62 -7.96
N GLY A 322 -28.24 4.30 -7.15
CA GLY A 322 -29.68 4.47 -7.43
C GLY A 322 -29.98 5.41 -8.58
N LEU A 323 -29.09 6.37 -8.86
CA LEU A 323 -29.22 7.28 -9.99
C LEU A 323 -28.93 6.57 -11.31
N ASP A 324 -27.91 5.75 -11.39
CA ASP A 324 -27.56 4.98 -12.60
C ASP A 324 -28.70 4.07 -13.03
N THR A 325 -29.32 3.35 -12.09
CA THR A 325 -30.47 2.46 -12.39
C THR A 325 -31.73 3.21 -12.81
N LYS A 326 -31.99 4.40 -12.30
CA LYS A 326 -33.11 5.25 -12.71
C LYS A 326 -32.87 5.84 -14.10
N THR A 327 -31.67 6.29 -14.38
CA THR A 327 -31.27 6.84 -15.69
C THR A 327 -31.34 5.78 -16.79
N VAL A 328 -30.86 4.56 -16.52
CA VAL A 328 -30.95 3.43 -17.46
C VAL A 328 -32.41 3.02 -17.69
N LYS A 329 -33.24 2.95 -16.64
CA LYS A 329 -34.66 2.64 -16.77
C LYS A 329 -35.43 3.72 -17.53
N ALA A 330 -35.10 5.00 -17.33
CA ALA A 330 -35.70 6.11 -18.06
C ALA A 330 -35.30 6.09 -19.55
N ALA A 331 -34.03 5.85 -19.86
CA ALA A 331 -33.53 5.71 -21.23
C ALA A 331 -34.15 4.49 -21.96
N THR A 332 -34.28 3.35 -21.26
CA THR A 332 -34.90 2.14 -21.79
C THR A 332 -36.40 2.35 -22.04
N LYS A 333 -37.10 3.09 -21.17
CA LYS A 333 -38.52 3.41 -21.34
C LYS A 333 -38.72 4.39 -22.50
N ALA A 334 -37.87 5.41 -22.64
CA ALA A 334 -37.91 6.35 -23.75
C ALA A 334 -37.63 5.67 -25.10
N ARG A 335 -36.69 4.71 -25.14
CA ARG A 335 -36.38 3.92 -26.34
C ARG A 335 -37.60 3.03 -26.75
N LYS A 336 -38.26 2.37 -25.80
CA LYS A 336 -39.45 1.55 -26.04
C LYS A 336 -40.67 2.37 -26.47
N SER A 337 -40.81 3.63 -25.99
CA SER A 337 -41.89 4.51 -26.46
C SER A 337 -41.60 4.99 -27.89
N ALA A 338 -40.38 5.35 -28.23
CA ALA A 338 -39.99 5.77 -29.56
C ALA A 338 -40.09 4.66 -30.65
N GLU A 339 -39.97 3.40 -30.24
CA GLU A 339 -40.18 2.23 -31.11
C GLU A 339 -41.66 1.96 -31.33
N LYS A 340 -42.54 2.26 -30.36
CA LYS A 340 -44.02 2.09 -30.50
C LYS A 340 -44.67 3.16 -31.37
N ASP A 341 -44.06 4.35 -31.46
CA ASP A 341 -44.58 5.45 -32.32
C ASP A 341 -44.11 5.33 -33.81
N LYS A 342 -43.33 4.31 -34.14
CA LYS A 342 -42.86 4.01 -35.49
C LYS A 342 -43.52 2.80 -36.15
N THR A 343 -44.44 2.15 -35.44
CA THR A 343 -45.27 1.03 -35.93
C THR A 343 -46.71 1.43 -36.06
#